data_4a49ecb8bb552b70e107946d99455eab
#
_entry.id   4a49ecb8bb552b70e107946d99455eab
#
_cell.length_a   1.000
_cell.length_b   1.000
_cell.length_c   1.000
_cell.angle_alpha   90.00
_cell.angle_beta   90.00
_cell.angle_gamma   90.00
#
_symmetry.space_group_name_H-M   'P 1'
#
loop_
_entity.id
_entity.type
_entity.pdbx_description
1 polymer ?
#
loop_
_entity_poly.entity_id
_entity_poly.type
_entity_poly.pdbx_seq_one_letter_code
_entity_poly.pdbx_strand_id
1 'polypeptide(L)'
;MTNKEERPAGCVLRLFGAPEQTVQKAVEALPDTWQGTVHCRSRGAETLVALQSSTPQQLHRAVQQLRTSLALALYGEGEQTLAAAAVQALEQHRKLLVCSDTAAGALLETRLENLPGAEKVFDFGAMSYANTALTTRLSRKLRKAPQAEPARTLARVQVMQKLTGAALTVGCVELPQSRLLLVGGKKGCWLRCVSPDENPGLCLLDMLRRAACGLPQAGGTNWQPYGRAVPDADLTTAPSRRRRPRRRARSAAGWARHWWCFCCWHWQHWLRAGTIPAAILPPCLKSCRALAQKACPTPGQGWCERCGGYLP
;
A
#
# COMPACT_ATOMS: atom_id res chain seq x y z
N MET A 1 -48.07 2.10 29.36
CA MET A 1 -47.30 3.08 28.53
C MET A 1 -45.83 2.71 28.71
N THR A 2 -45.30 1.91 27.80
CA THR A 2 -43.88 1.46 27.83
C THR A 2 -43.04 2.62 27.27
N ASN A 3 -42.25 3.24 28.14
CA ASN A 3 -41.21 4.17 27.74
C ASN A 3 -40.26 3.43 26.82
N LYS A 4 -40.35 3.65 25.53
CA LYS A 4 -39.38 3.21 24.55
C LYS A 4 -38.16 4.08 24.80
N GLU A 5 -37.19 3.56 25.57
CA GLU A 5 -35.87 4.20 25.71
C GLU A 5 -35.32 4.40 24.30
N GLU A 6 -35.39 5.64 23.81
CA GLU A 6 -34.78 6.03 22.54
C GLU A 6 -33.29 5.87 22.71
N ARG A 7 -32.74 4.86 22.05
CA ARG A 7 -31.28 4.66 22.00
C ARG A 7 -30.66 5.93 21.45
N PRO A 8 -29.63 6.49 22.12
CA PRO A 8 -28.99 7.70 21.66
C PRO A 8 -28.44 7.48 20.24
N ALA A 9 -28.72 8.43 19.36
CA ALA A 9 -28.19 8.42 18.01
C ALA A 9 -26.67 8.62 18.10
N GLY A 10 -25.91 7.84 17.35
CA GLY A 10 -24.45 7.88 17.34
C GLY A 10 -23.86 8.01 15.93
N CYS A 11 -22.71 8.66 15.82
CA CYS A 11 -21.91 8.75 14.60
C CYS A 11 -20.44 8.55 14.96
N VAL A 12 -19.71 7.82 14.12
CA VAL A 12 -18.26 7.63 14.25
C VAL A 12 -17.58 8.26 13.05
N LEU A 13 -16.76 9.28 13.28
CA LEU A 13 -15.88 9.86 12.26
C LEU A 13 -14.53 9.17 12.30
N ARG A 14 -13.98 8.88 11.12
CA ARG A 14 -12.69 8.22 10.95
C ARG A 14 -11.67 9.16 10.33
N LEU A 15 -10.58 9.38 11.04
CA LEU A 15 -9.54 10.33 10.67
C LEU A 15 -8.22 9.58 10.46
N PHE A 16 -7.39 10.07 9.55
CA PHE A 16 -6.03 9.59 9.37
C PHE A 16 -5.02 10.73 9.33
N GLY A 17 -3.94 10.61 10.13
CA GLY A 17 -2.87 11.59 10.18
C GLY A 17 -3.25 12.92 10.81
N ALA A 18 -4.35 13.00 11.59
CA ALA A 18 -4.70 14.18 12.36
C ALA A 18 -3.87 14.22 13.65
N PRO A 19 -3.16 15.33 13.95
CA PRO A 19 -2.55 15.53 15.25
C PRO A 19 -3.64 15.54 16.35
N GLU A 20 -3.37 14.86 17.47
CA GLU A 20 -4.31 14.75 18.59
C GLU A 20 -4.81 16.11 19.06
N GLN A 21 -3.90 17.08 19.18
CA GLN A 21 -4.25 18.46 19.55
C GLN A 21 -5.24 19.14 18.57
N THR A 22 -5.14 18.79 17.29
CA THR A 22 -6.05 19.32 16.27
C THR A 22 -7.45 18.73 16.44
N VAL A 23 -7.54 17.44 16.73
CA VAL A 23 -8.82 16.75 17.01
C VAL A 23 -9.43 17.30 18.28
N GLN A 24 -8.66 17.44 19.36
CA GLN A 24 -9.11 17.98 20.63
C GLN A 24 -9.65 19.39 20.48
N LYS A 25 -8.92 20.31 19.84
CA LYS A 25 -9.40 21.67 19.55
C LYS A 25 -10.69 21.71 18.75
N ALA A 26 -10.83 20.79 17.78
CA ALA A 26 -12.07 20.72 16.99
C ALA A 26 -13.27 20.25 17.84
N VAL A 27 -13.04 19.33 18.78
CA VAL A 27 -14.06 18.86 19.73
C VAL A 27 -14.40 19.94 20.75
N GLU A 28 -13.42 20.64 21.32
CA GLU A 28 -13.61 21.77 22.24
C GLU A 28 -14.34 22.94 21.62
N ALA A 29 -14.21 23.11 20.30
CA ALA A 29 -14.92 24.15 19.55
C ALA A 29 -16.39 23.82 19.23
N LEU A 30 -16.91 22.67 19.68
CA LEU A 30 -18.33 22.37 19.53
C LEU A 30 -19.17 23.41 20.31
N PRO A 31 -20.40 23.74 19.84
CA PRO A 31 -21.23 24.76 20.48
C PRO A 31 -21.54 24.43 21.94
N ASP A 32 -21.67 25.45 22.81
CA ASP A 32 -22.06 25.27 24.22
C ASP A 32 -23.43 24.60 24.37
N THR A 33 -24.25 24.66 23.33
CA THR A 33 -25.54 23.96 23.26
C THR A 33 -25.43 22.46 23.00
N TRP A 34 -24.21 21.95 22.79
CA TRP A 34 -23.96 20.53 22.61
C TRP A 34 -24.19 19.76 23.91
N GLN A 35 -25.14 18.86 23.91
CA GLN A 35 -25.54 18.03 25.06
C GLN A 35 -25.28 16.53 24.77
N GLY A 36 -24.19 16.22 24.12
CA GLY A 36 -23.79 14.86 23.80
C GLY A 36 -22.45 14.48 24.39
N THR A 37 -22.05 13.24 24.16
CA THR A 37 -20.73 12.75 24.50
C THR A 37 -19.85 12.62 23.27
N VAL A 38 -18.55 12.89 23.42
CA VAL A 38 -17.54 12.67 22.38
C VAL A 38 -16.44 11.81 22.95
N HIS A 39 -16.16 10.69 22.31
CA HIS A 39 -15.08 9.79 22.67
C HIS A 39 -14.06 9.73 21.52
N CYS A 40 -12.83 10.09 21.80
CA CYS A 40 -11.72 9.99 20.86
C CYS A 40 -10.86 8.77 21.20
N ARG A 41 -10.53 7.95 20.19
CA ARG A 41 -9.63 6.82 20.32
C ARG A 41 -8.64 6.81 19.17
N SER A 42 -7.36 6.92 19.48
CA SER A 42 -6.28 6.88 18.48
C SER A 42 -5.56 5.54 18.51
N ARG A 43 -5.19 5.04 17.33
CA ARG A 43 -4.35 3.87 17.14
C ARG A 43 -3.35 4.15 16.00
N GLY A 44 -2.11 4.45 16.37
CA GLY A 44 -1.12 4.97 15.41
C GLY A 44 -1.60 6.28 14.79
N ALA A 45 -1.59 6.37 13.47
CA ALA A 45 -2.05 7.56 12.74
C ALA A 45 -3.58 7.63 12.53
N GLU A 46 -4.33 6.59 12.92
CA GLU A 46 -5.79 6.54 12.79
C GLU A 46 -6.46 6.99 14.08
N THR A 47 -7.44 7.89 13.97
CA THR A 47 -8.25 8.38 15.09
C THR A 47 -9.73 8.21 14.80
N LEU A 48 -10.45 7.62 15.74
CA LEU A 48 -11.89 7.49 15.74
C LEU A 48 -12.48 8.54 16.67
N VAL A 49 -13.45 9.30 16.19
CA VAL A 49 -14.22 10.27 16.98
C VAL A 49 -15.66 9.82 17.00
N ALA A 50 -16.09 9.23 18.12
CA ALA A 50 -17.45 8.76 18.32
C ALA A 50 -18.27 9.84 19.03
N LEU A 51 -19.37 10.25 18.41
CA LEU A 51 -20.33 11.21 18.94
C LEU A 51 -21.63 10.49 19.28
N GLN A 52 -22.24 10.84 20.41
CA GLN A 52 -23.56 10.35 20.80
C GLN A 52 -24.39 11.52 21.37
N SER A 53 -25.66 11.62 20.97
CA SER A 53 -26.60 12.60 21.50
C SER A 53 -28.01 12.02 21.53
N SER A 54 -28.79 12.42 22.51
CA SER A 54 -30.23 12.16 22.56
C SER A 54 -31.01 12.96 21.49
N THR A 55 -30.43 14.07 21.00
CA THR A 55 -31.05 14.94 20.02
C THR A 55 -30.41 14.78 18.64
N PRO A 56 -31.09 14.16 17.65
CA PRO A 56 -30.52 13.91 16.31
C PRO A 56 -30.08 15.21 15.61
N GLN A 57 -30.80 16.32 15.83
CA GLN A 57 -30.44 17.60 15.22
C GLN A 57 -29.11 18.16 15.76
N GLN A 58 -28.86 18.04 17.07
CA GLN A 58 -27.60 18.46 17.68
C GLN A 58 -26.47 17.57 17.18
N LEU A 59 -26.68 16.24 17.13
CA LEU A 59 -25.68 15.30 16.57
C LEU A 59 -25.31 15.69 15.14
N HIS A 60 -26.31 15.95 14.28
CA HIS A 60 -26.06 16.34 12.90
C HIS A 60 -25.22 17.63 12.80
N ARG A 61 -25.52 18.64 13.59
CA ARG A 61 -24.76 19.92 13.61
C ARG A 61 -23.31 19.68 14.06
N ALA A 62 -23.11 18.95 15.15
CA ALA A 62 -21.79 18.63 15.66
C ALA A 62 -20.94 17.83 14.64
N VAL A 63 -21.54 16.83 14.01
CA VAL A 63 -20.88 16.04 12.94
C VAL A 63 -20.51 16.94 11.76
N GLN A 64 -21.37 17.83 11.30
CA GLN A 64 -21.05 18.75 10.20
C GLN A 64 -19.93 19.72 10.56
N GLN A 65 -19.90 20.23 11.77
CA GLN A 65 -18.83 21.11 12.24
C GLN A 65 -17.48 20.37 12.28
N LEU A 66 -17.44 19.16 12.83
CA LEU A 66 -16.23 18.36 12.86
C LEU A 66 -15.79 17.93 11.46
N ARG A 67 -16.70 17.60 10.56
CA ARG A 67 -16.40 17.33 9.15
C ARG A 67 -15.69 18.52 8.49
N THR A 68 -16.15 19.73 8.76
CA THR A 68 -15.54 20.94 8.22
C THR A 68 -14.17 21.20 8.83
N SER A 69 -14.06 21.12 10.15
CA SER A 69 -12.81 21.40 10.88
C SER A 69 -11.72 20.36 10.62
N LEU A 70 -12.10 19.11 10.39
CA LEU A 70 -11.18 17.96 10.21
C LEU A 70 -11.18 17.42 8.77
N ALA A 71 -11.68 18.17 7.81
CA ALA A 71 -11.91 17.74 6.42
C ALA A 71 -10.69 17.11 5.75
N LEU A 72 -9.48 17.61 6.01
CA LEU A 72 -8.25 17.08 5.42
C LEU A 72 -7.87 15.69 5.96
N ALA A 73 -8.21 15.41 7.21
CA ALA A 73 -7.89 14.14 7.85
C ALA A 73 -9.04 13.13 7.77
N LEU A 74 -10.27 13.61 7.62
CA LEU A 74 -11.47 12.78 7.54
C LEU A 74 -11.45 11.94 6.27
N TYR A 75 -11.52 10.61 6.44
CA TYR A 75 -11.59 9.70 5.31
C TYR A 75 -12.88 8.88 5.25
N GLY A 76 -13.62 8.78 6.36
CA GLY A 76 -14.84 7.98 6.37
C GLY A 76 -15.64 8.08 7.65
N GLU A 77 -16.73 7.33 7.69
CA GLU A 77 -17.66 7.23 8.80
C GLU A 77 -18.07 5.79 9.07
N GLY A 78 -18.53 5.53 10.29
CA GLY A 78 -18.98 4.21 10.70
C GLY A 78 -17.88 3.14 10.53
N GLU A 79 -18.15 2.11 9.73
CA GLU A 79 -17.26 0.98 9.46
C GLU A 79 -16.34 1.17 8.23
N GLN A 80 -16.40 2.33 7.57
CA GLN A 80 -15.60 2.56 6.36
C GLN A 80 -14.10 2.48 6.65
N THR A 81 -13.39 1.60 5.95
CA THR A 81 -11.94 1.49 6.06
C THR A 81 -11.22 2.52 5.19
N LEU A 82 -9.96 2.85 5.52
CA LEU A 82 -9.14 3.75 4.71
C LEU A 82 -8.90 3.19 3.29
N ALA A 83 -8.81 1.86 3.17
CA ALA A 83 -8.68 1.20 1.88
C ALA A 83 -9.94 1.38 1.02
N ALA A 84 -11.12 1.17 1.60
CA ALA A 84 -12.39 1.41 0.91
C ALA A 84 -12.56 2.89 0.50
N ALA A 85 -12.17 3.82 1.38
CA ALA A 85 -12.19 5.25 1.07
C ALA A 85 -11.24 5.62 -0.07
N ALA A 86 -10.05 4.99 -0.15
CA ALA A 86 -9.11 5.21 -1.23
C ALA A 86 -9.64 4.66 -2.57
N VAL A 87 -10.21 3.44 -2.59
CA VAL A 87 -10.86 2.86 -3.78
C VAL A 87 -12.00 3.74 -4.25
N GLN A 88 -12.88 4.16 -3.35
CA GLN A 88 -14.00 5.06 -3.66
C GLN A 88 -13.53 6.39 -4.27
N ALA A 89 -12.48 6.99 -3.70
CA ALA A 89 -11.89 8.22 -4.22
C ALA A 89 -11.31 8.04 -5.63
N LEU A 90 -10.61 6.94 -5.88
CA LEU A 90 -10.08 6.60 -7.21
C LEU A 90 -11.21 6.40 -8.23
N GLU A 91 -12.27 5.67 -7.86
CA GLU A 91 -13.43 5.41 -8.72
C GLU A 91 -14.19 6.69 -9.05
N GLN A 92 -14.53 7.49 -8.04
CA GLN A 92 -15.24 8.78 -8.20
C GLN A 92 -14.49 9.75 -9.12
N HIS A 93 -13.16 9.76 -9.04
CA HIS A 93 -12.30 10.62 -9.86
C HIS A 93 -11.78 9.93 -11.13
N ARG A 94 -12.25 8.71 -11.44
CA ARG A 94 -11.87 7.92 -12.62
C ARG A 94 -10.36 7.82 -12.79
N LYS A 95 -9.64 7.53 -11.69
CA LYS A 95 -8.18 7.43 -11.67
C LYS A 95 -7.74 5.98 -11.58
N LEU A 96 -7.08 5.49 -12.62
CA LEU A 96 -6.41 4.21 -12.60
C LEU A 96 -5.11 4.31 -11.81
N LEU A 97 -4.90 3.34 -10.93
CA LEU A 97 -3.72 3.15 -10.10
C LEU A 97 -2.91 1.95 -10.59
N VAL A 98 -1.59 2.09 -10.65
CA VAL A 98 -0.65 1.02 -11.01
C VAL A 98 0.55 1.04 -10.07
N CYS A 99 1.06 -0.13 -9.68
CA CYS A 99 2.32 -0.25 -8.96
C CYS A 99 3.52 -0.27 -9.92
N SER A 100 4.61 0.37 -9.53
CA SER A 100 5.86 0.36 -10.30
C SER A 100 6.84 -0.72 -9.88
N ASP A 101 6.62 -1.31 -8.71
CA ASP A 101 7.47 -2.33 -8.11
C ASP A 101 6.66 -3.26 -7.20
N THR A 102 7.24 -4.41 -6.88
CA THR A 102 6.61 -5.44 -6.05
C THR A 102 6.47 -5.02 -4.59
N ALA A 103 7.34 -4.14 -4.08
CA ALA A 103 7.25 -3.66 -2.71
C ALA A 103 6.00 -2.79 -2.51
N ALA A 104 5.70 -1.89 -3.47
CA ALA A 104 4.46 -1.12 -3.47
C ALA A 104 3.23 -2.03 -3.68
N GLY A 105 3.33 -3.04 -4.57
CA GLY A 105 2.29 -4.04 -4.79
C GLY A 105 1.92 -4.75 -3.49
N ALA A 106 2.89 -5.31 -2.79
CA ALA A 106 2.68 -6.02 -1.52
C ALA A 106 2.02 -5.16 -0.42
N LEU A 107 2.22 -3.84 -0.45
CA LEU A 107 1.55 -2.92 0.49
C LEU A 107 0.06 -2.73 0.20
N LEU A 108 -0.35 -2.87 -1.05
CA LEU A 108 -1.70 -2.55 -1.50
C LEU A 108 -2.57 -3.78 -1.79
N GLU A 109 -2.02 -4.81 -2.45
CA GLU A 109 -2.78 -5.97 -2.93
C GLU A 109 -3.62 -6.60 -1.84
N THR A 110 -3.03 -6.99 -0.73
CA THR A 110 -3.74 -7.63 0.40
C THR A 110 -4.83 -6.75 1.03
N ARG A 111 -4.79 -5.44 0.80
CA ARG A 111 -5.77 -4.48 1.33
C ARG A 111 -6.87 -4.14 0.35
N LEU A 112 -6.60 -4.32 -0.94
CA LEU A 112 -7.52 -3.91 -2.01
C LEU A 112 -8.23 -5.10 -2.68
N GLU A 113 -7.61 -6.28 -2.75
CA GLU A 113 -8.08 -7.43 -3.54
C GLU A 113 -9.53 -7.86 -3.24
N ASN A 114 -9.98 -7.70 -1.99
CA ASN A 114 -11.32 -8.09 -1.56
C ASN A 114 -12.30 -6.91 -1.46
N LEU A 115 -11.91 -5.73 -1.94
CA LEU A 115 -12.78 -4.56 -1.88
C LEU A 115 -13.61 -4.42 -3.16
N PRO A 116 -14.92 -4.19 -3.05
CA PRO A 116 -15.76 -3.90 -4.20
C PRO A 116 -15.24 -2.69 -4.99
N GLY A 117 -15.12 -2.83 -6.29
CA GLY A 117 -14.67 -1.77 -7.19
C GLY A 117 -13.13 -1.62 -7.31
N ALA A 118 -12.35 -2.35 -6.53
CA ALA A 118 -10.89 -2.28 -6.60
C ALA A 118 -10.38 -2.68 -8.00
N GLU A 119 -10.99 -3.68 -8.64
CA GLU A 119 -10.67 -4.16 -9.98
C GLU A 119 -10.86 -3.09 -11.08
N LYS A 120 -11.68 -2.08 -10.83
CA LYS A 120 -11.91 -0.98 -11.77
C LYS A 120 -10.83 0.11 -11.71
N VAL A 121 -10.17 0.23 -10.57
CA VAL A 121 -9.25 1.34 -10.28
C VAL A 121 -7.82 0.90 -10.04
N PHE A 122 -7.58 -0.38 -9.78
CA PHE A 122 -6.26 -0.94 -9.53
C PHE A 122 -5.94 -2.05 -10.53
N ASP A 123 -4.86 -1.87 -11.30
CA ASP A 123 -4.37 -2.89 -12.22
C ASP A 123 -3.47 -3.89 -11.50
N PHE A 124 -4.07 -4.96 -10.99
CA PHE A 124 -3.39 -6.08 -10.34
C PHE A 124 -2.44 -6.84 -11.29
N GLY A 125 -2.68 -6.77 -12.59
CA GLY A 125 -1.89 -7.47 -13.59
C GLY A 125 -0.64 -6.72 -14.03
N ALA A 126 -0.56 -5.42 -13.84
CA ALA A 126 0.55 -4.60 -14.35
C ALA A 126 1.91 -5.00 -13.75
N MET A 127 1.93 -5.47 -12.50
CA MET A 127 3.12 -5.92 -11.79
C MET A 127 3.30 -7.44 -11.81
N SER A 128 2.39 -8.18 -12.41
CA SER A 128 2.53 -9.62 -12.47
C SER A 128 3.71 -10.00 -13.38
N TYR A 129 4.48 -10.98 -12.95
CA TYR A 129 5.53 -11.59 -13.77
C TYR A 129 5.01 -12.17 -15.08
N ALA A 130 3.70 -12.36 -15.19
CA ALA A 130 3.03 -12.79 -16.41
C ALA A 130 3.02 -11.71 -17.51
N ASN A 131 3.13 -10.42 -17.15
CA ASN A 131 3.20 -9.34 -18.13
C ASN A 131 4.63 -9.06 -18.60
N THR A 132 5.23 -10.05 -19.27
CA THR A 132 6.61 -9.98 -19.77
C THR A 132 6.84 -8.84 -20.76
N ALA A 133 5.82 -8.50 -21.55
CA ALA A 133 5.91 -7.40 -22.52
C ALA A 133 6.08 -6.05 -21.81
N LEU A 134 5.31 -5.78 -20.76
CA LEU A 134 5.41 -4.55 -19.98
C LEU A 134 6.76 -4.49 -19.25
N THR A 135 7.17 -5.59 -18.61
CA THR A 135 8.45 -5.70 -17.90
C THR A 135 9.64 -5.45 -18.82
N THR A 136 9.62 -6.03 -20.02
CA THR A 136 10.68 -5.81 -21.03
C THR A 136 10.72 -4.36 -21.50
N ARG A 137 9.57 -3.73 -21.74
CA ARG A 137 9.49 -2.31 -22.12
C ARG A 137 10.00 -1.40 -21.02
N LEU A 138 9.62 -1.68 -19.76
CA LEU A 138 10.08 -0.96 -18.58
C LEU A 138 11.60 -1.05 -18.44
N SER A 139 12.17 -2.26 -18.46
CA SER A 139 13.61 -2.51 -18.34
C SER A 139 14.41 -1.78 -19.44
N ARG A 140 13.92 -1.80 -20.68
CA ARG A 140 14.54 -1.09 -21.80
C ARG A 140 14.55 0.43 -21.58
N LYS A 141 13.45 1.01 -21.09
CA LYS A 141 13.36 2.46 -20.82
C LYS A 141 14.24 2.87 -19.63
N LEU A 142 14.45 1.98 -18.67
CA LEU A 142 15.26 2.26 -17.47
C LEU A 142 16.76 2.03 -17.66
N ARG A 143 17.24 1.61 -18.84
CA ARG A 143 18.69 1.40 -19.09
C ARG A 143 19.54 2.66 -18.82
N LYS A 144 18.99 3.84 -19.12
CA LYS A 144 19.67 5.14 -18.93
C LYS A 144 19.23 5.84 -17.62
N ALA A 145 18.41 5.21 -16.81
CA ALA A 145 17.95 5.77 -15.54
C ALA A 145 19.08 5.71 -14.48
N PRO A 146 19.03 6.55 -13.45
CA PRO A 146 19.91 6.46 -12.31
C PRO A 146 19.92 5.05 -11.73
N GLN A 147 21.09 4.58 -11.25
CA GLN A 147 21.20 3.25 -10.65
C GLN A 147 21.02 3.29 -9.13
N ALA A 148 21.20 4.45 -8.53
CA ALA A 148 21.04 4.64 -7.08
C ALA A 148 19.58 4.89 -6.72
N GLU A 149 19.12 4.30 -5.62
CA GLU A 149 17.84 4.62 -5.01
C GLU A 149 17.98 5.95 -4.23
N PRO A 150 16.93 6.76 -4.14
CA PRO A 150 15.56 6.57 -4.63
C PRO A 150 15.34 7.07 -6.07
N ALA A 151 16.35 7.68 -6.70
CA ALA A 151 16.22 8.26 -8.04
C ALA A 151 15.80 7.20 -9.08
N ARG A 152 16.25 5.95 -8.89
CA ARG A 152 15.87 4.80 -9.73
C ARG A 152 14.37 4.50 -9.63
N THR A 153 13.84 4.44 -8.42
CA THR A 153 12.39 4.19 -8.22
C THR A 153 11.55 5.36 -8.71
N LEU A 154 12.00 6.61 -8.53
CA LEU A 154 11.33 7.77 -9.11
C LEU A 154 11.25 7.67 -10.64
N ALA A 155 12.36 7.29 -11.30
CA ALA A 155 12.36 7.05 -12.75
C ALA A 155 11.43 5.90 -13.14
N ARG A 156 11.37 4.82 -12.33
CA ARG A 156 10.49 3.67 -12.55
C ARG A 156 9.03 4.08 -12.47
N VAL A 157 8.63 4.83 -11.46
CA VAL A 157 7.28 5.39 -11.30
C VAL A 157 6.89 6.23 -12.51
N GLN A 158 7.76 7.13 -12.97
CA GLN A 158 7.52 7.97 -14.15
C GLN A 158 7.36 7.15 -15.44
N VAL A 159 8.26 6.18 -15.65
CA VAL A 159 8.22 5.34 -16.86
C VAL A 159 7.01 4.43 -16.85
N MET A 160 6.66 3.83 -15.71
CA MET A 160 5.47 2.97 -15.59
C MET A 160 4.21 3.77 -15.90
N GLN A 161 4.07 4.96 -15.34
CA GLN A 161 2.94 5.85 -15.63
C GLN A 161 2.80 6.14 -17.13
N LYS A 162 3.93 6.42 -17.81
CA LYS A 162 3.92 6.68 -19.27
C LYS A 162 3.60 5.42 -20.10
N LEU A 163 3.99 4.24 -19.63
CA LEU A 163 3.75 2.98 -20.34
C LEU A 163 2.31 2.48 -20.20
N THR A 164 1.70 2.70 -19.05
CA THR A 164 0.33 2.24 -18.74
C THR A 164 -0.74 3.29 -19.00
N GLY A 165 -0.35 4.57 -19.01
CA GLY A 165 -1.31 5.68 -19.04
C GLY A 165 -2.05 5.89 -17.73
N ALA A 166 -1.64 5.23 -16.65
CA ALA A 166 -2.27 5.33 -15.34
C ALA A 166 -2.28 6.77 -14.83
N ALA A 167 -3.35 7.16 -14.13
CA ALA A 167 -3.46 8.48 -13.53
C ALA A 167 -2.52 8.64 -12.34
N LEU A 168 -2.37 7.56 -11.55
CA LEU A 168 -1.47 7.47 -10.42
C LEU A 168 -0.61 6.22 -10.53
N THR A 169 0.65 6.34 -10.14
CA THR A 169 1.58 5.22 -10.08
C THR A 169 2.31 5.25 -8.75
N VAL A 170 2.39 4.13 -8.08
CA VAL A 170 3.05 4.04 -6.76
C VAL A 170 4.36 3.27 -6.85
N GLY A 171 5.28 3.62 -5.97
CA GLY A 171 6.54 2.94 -5.75
C GLY A 171 6.90 2.93 -4.27
N CYS A 172 7.78 2.00 -3.89
CA CYS A 172 8.28 1.88 -2.53
C CYS A 172 9.77 1.55 -2.55
N VAL A 173 10.54 2.26 -1.71
CA VAL A 173 11.96 1.98 -1.49
C VAL A 173 12.15 1.59 -0.05
N GLU A 174 12.73 0.43 0.19
CA GLU A 174 13.16 0.03 1.53
C GLU A 174 14.50 0.67 1.86
N LEU A 175 14.53 1.43 2.93
CA LEU A 175 15.72 2.05 3.51
C LEU A 175 16.09 1.33 4.81
N PRO A 176 17.32 1.45 5.33
CA PRO A 176 17.76 0.69 6.52
C PRO A 176 16.88 0.86 7.76
N GLN A 177 16.26 2.02 7.95
CA GLN A 177 15.46 2.35 9.13
C GLN A 177 14.12 3.01 8.79
N SER A 178 13.71 2.97 7.53
CA SER A 178 12.47 3.62 7.09
C SER A 178 12.05 3.07 5.73
N ARG A 179 10.86 3.49 5.28
CA ARG A 179 10.41 3.24 3.90
C ARG A 179 10.08 4.55 3.24
N LEU A 180 10.55 4.74 2.02
CA LEU A 180 10.18 5.88 1.20
C LEU A 180 9.04 5.46 0.27
N LEU A 181 7.89 6.08 0.46
CA LEU A 181 6.70 5.90 -0.37
C LEU A 181 6.65 6.96 -1.46
N LEU A 182 6.29 6.54 -2.66
CA LEU A 182 6.18 7.39 -3.84
C LEU A 182 4.78 7.27 -4.45
N VAL A 183 4.14 8.42 -4.68
CA VAL A 183 2.87 8.50 -5.44
C VAL A 183 3.06 9.45 -6.60
N GLY A 184 3.23 8.90 -7.79
CA GLY A 184 3.49 9.63 -9.01
C GLY A 184 2.21 10.00 -9.75
N GLY A 185 2.16 11.23 -10.25
CA GLY A 185 1.17 11.73 -11.19
C GLY A 185 1.83 12.16 -12.50
N LYS A 186 1.12 12.90 -13.34
CA LYS A 186 1.64 13.33 -14.66
C LYS A 186 2.87 14.25 -14.60
N LYS A 187 2.96 15.14 -13.59
CA LYS A 187 3.97 16.21 -13.53
C LYS A 187 5.11 15.95 -12.56
N GLY A 188 4.95 15.01 -11.63
CA GLY A 188 5.90 14.73 -10.57
C GLY A 188 5.36 13.68 -9.60
N CYS A 189 6.02 13.57 -8.48
CA CYS A 189 5.79 12.53 -7.49
C CYS A 189 5.76 13.12 -6.08
N TRP A 190 4.83 12.69 -5.25
CA TRP A 190 4.88 12.92 -3.81
C TRP A 190 5.73 11.83 -3.16
N LEU A 191 6.63 12.27 -2.27
CA LEU A 191 7.53 11.41 -1.53
C LEU A 191 7.26 11.56 -0.03
N ARG A 192 7.10 10.44 0.68
CA ARG A 192 6.95 10.41 2.12
C ARG A 192 7.87 9.36 2.71
N CYS A 193 8.74 9.76 3.62
CA CYS A 193 9.51 8.84 4.45
C CYS A 193 8.64 8.39 5.63
N VAL A 194 8.52 7.08 5.81
CA VAL A 194 7.69 6.44 6.84
C VAL A 194 8.61 5.72 7.82
N SER A 195 8.46 6.02 9.11
CA SER A 195 9.22 5.40 10.18
C SER A 195 8.79 3.94 10.41
N PRO A 196 9.60 3.12 11.10
CA PRO A 196 9.23 1.72 11.41
C PRO A 196 7.96 1.59 12.25
N ASP A 197 7.62 2.61 13.05
CA ASP A 197 6.45 2.62 13.91
C ASP A 197 5.14 2.93 13.16
N GLU A 198 5.25 3.50 11.97
CA GLU A 198 4.11 3.82 11.12
C GLU A 198 3.76 2.63 10.21
N ASN A 199 2.48 2.45 9.91
CA ASN A 199 2.05 1.45 8.93
C ASN A 199 2.19 2.01 7.49
N PRO A 200 3.16 1.54 6.69
CA PRO A 200 3.43 2.11 5.37
C PRO A 200 2.26 1.92 4.39
N GLY A 201 1.52 0.82 4.50
CA GLY A 201 0.35 0.57 3.64
C GLY A 201 -0.79 1.56 3.92
N LEU A 202 -1.05 1.90 5.19
CA LEU A 202 -2.05 2.92 5.53
C LEU A 202 -1.60 4.32 5.10
N CYS A 203 -0.31 4.65 5.28
CA CYS A 203 0.25 5.91 4.79
C CYS A 203 0.11 6.04 3.27
N LEU A 204 0.39 4.96 2.53
CA LEU A 204 0.25 4.93 1.08
C LEU A 204 -1.21 5.10 0.63
N LEU A 205 -2.16 4.46 1.32
CA LEU A 205 -3.59 4.60 1.04
C LEU A 205 -4.10 6.04 1.28
N ASP A 206 -3.63 6.72 2.34
CA ASP A 206 -3.99 8.14 2.57
C ASP A 206 -3.38 9.04 1.50
N MET A 207 -2.12 8.82 1.11
CA MET A 207 -1.48 9.56 0.01
C MET A 207 -2.27 9.39 -1.29
N LEU A 208 -2.73 8.17 -1.60
CA LEU A 208 -3.55 7.87 -2.78
C LEU A 208 -4.91 8.56 -2.72
N ARG A 209 -5.62 8.45 -1.60
CA ARG A 209 -6.91 9.12 -1.38
C ARG A 209 -6.78 10.63 -1.61
N ARG A 210 -5.78 11.25 -0.97
CA ARG A 210 -5.53 12.70 -1.12
C ARG A 210 -5.17 13.06 -2.57
N ALA A 211 -4.31 12.29 -3.22
CA ALA A 211 -3.96 12.51 -4.62
C ALA A 211 -5.15 12.28 -5.56
N ALA A 212 -6.03 11.33 -5.24
CA ALA A 212 -7.26 11.11 -6.00
C ALA A 212 -8.24 12.29 -5.87
N CYS A 213 -8.46 12.78 -4.67
CA CYS A 213 -9.36 13.90 -4.39
C CYS A 213 -8.75 15.30 -4.70
N GLY A 214 -7.46 15.38 -5.06
CA GLY A 214 -6.77 16.67 -5.23
C GLY A 214 -6.55 17.42 -3.90
N LEU A 215 -6.56 16.72 -2.77
CA LEU A 215 -6.31 17.28 -1.45
C LEU A 215 -4.80 17.49 -1.23
N PRO A 216 -4.42 18.46 -0.38
CA PRO A 216 -3.03 18.60 0.05
C PRO A 216 -2.58 17.33 0.78
N GLN A 217 -1.34 16.92 0.54
CA GLN A 217 -0.75 15.76 1.22
C GLN A 217 -0.52 16.05 2.71
N ALA A 218 -0.43 14.97 3.50
CA ALA A 218 -0.11 15.07 4.93
C ALA A 218 1.29 15.67 5.15
N GLY A 219 1.53 16.23 6.34
CA GLY A 219 2.85 16.71 6.74
C GLY A 219 3.94 15.63 6.56
N GLY A 220 5.16 16.05 6.24
CA GLY A 220 6.27 15.15 5.93
C GLY A 220 6.22 14.53 4.52
N THR A 221 5.30 14.98 3.66
CA THR A 221 5.23 14.57 2.25
C THR A 221 5.72 15.71 1.37
N ASN A 222 6.76 15.42 0.56
CA ASN A 222 7.40 16.38 -0.32
C ASN A 222 7.00 16.16 -1.78
N TRP A 223 6.86 17.24 -2.54
CA TRP A 223 6.60 17.18 -3.97
C TRP A 223 7.88 17.25 -4.78
N GLN A 224 8.14 16.26 -5.61
CA GLN A 224 9.29 16.18 -6.50
C GLN A 224 8.83 16.22 -7.97
N PRO A 225 9.10 17.30 -8.73
CA PRO A 225 8.82 17.31 -10.17
C PRO A 225 9.78 16.37 -10.90
N TYR A 226 9.30 15.71 -11.94
CA TYR A 226 10.15 14.85 -12.75
C TYR A 226 11.23 15.65 -13.49
N GLY A 227 12.41 15.03 -13.64
CA GLY A 227 13.55 15.65 -14.33
C GLY A 227 14.44 16.53 -13.45
N ARG A 228 14.11 16.69 -12.18
CA ARG A 228 15.00 17.32 -11.18
C ARG A 228 15.68 16.25 -10.33
N ALA A 229 16.90 16.51 -9.90
CA ALA A 229 17.58 15.66 -8.92
C ALA A 229 16.78 15.65 -7.61
N VAL A 230 16.69 14.47 -6.97
CA VAL A 230 16.11 14.37 -5.62
C VAL A 230 17.11 15.01 -4.66
N PRO A 231 16.71 15.99 -3.84
CA PRO A 231 17.61 16.59 -2.87
C PRO A 231 18.03 15.54 -1.84
N ASP A 232 19.34 15.42 -1.58
CA ASP A 232 19.85 14.46 -0.58
C ASP A 232 19.37 14.77 0.85
N ALA A 233 18.97 16.00 1.12
CA ALA A 233 18.48 16.46 2.42
C ALA A 233 17.18 15.76 2.86
N ASP A 234 16.34 15.35 1.91
CA ASP A 234 15.07 14.63 2.21
C ASP A 234 15.27 13.12 2.46
N LEU A 235 16.51 12.64 2.31
CA LEU A 235 16.91 11.25 2.41
C LEU A 235 17.80 10.96 3.62
N THR A 236 18.24 12.01 4.33
CA THR A 236 19.25 11.89 5.38
C THR A 236 18.66 11.86 6.78
N THR A 237 18.30 10.66 7.20
CA THR A 237 18.70 10.22 8.54
C THR A 237 19.51 8.91 8.49
N ALA A 238 20.29 8.71 7.44
CA ALA A 238 21.23 7.58 7.38
C ALA A 238 22.65 8.06 7.62
N PRO A 239 23.40 7.50 8.60
CA PRO A 239 24.80 7.88 8.84
C PRO A 239 25.63 7.55 7.62
N SER A 240 26.47 8.51 7.21
CA SER A 240 27.40 8.41 6.09
C SER A 240 28.19 7.09 6.14
N ARG A 241 27.99 6.22 5.16
CA ARG A 241 28.82 5.02 5.00
C ARG A 241 30.25 5.44 4.65
N ARG A 242 31.17 5.31 5.60
CA ARG A 242 32.61 5.26 5.34
C ARG A 242 32.83 4.20 4.23
N ARG A 243 33.48 4.61 3.14
CA ARG A 243 33.91 3.73 2.02
C ARG A 243 34.66 2.54 2.58
N ARG A 244 34.06 1.34 2.52
CA ARG A 244 34.81 0.09 2.71
C ARG A 244 35.51 -0.26 1.40
N PRO A 245 36.77 -0.75 1.44
CA PRO A 245 37.52 -1.10 0.24
C PRO A 245 36.82 -2.25 -0.51
N ARG A 246 36.86 -2.16 -1.84
CA ARG A 246 36.33 -3.16 -2.78
C ARG A 246 36.84 -4.58 -2.45
N ARG A 247 35.98 -5.42 -1.91
CA ARG A 247 36.19 -6.89 -1.98
C ARG A 247 35.60 -7.38 -3.31
N ARG A 248 36.44 -8.15 -4.02
CA ARG A 248 36.13 -8.78 -5.32
C ARG A 248 34.81 -9.54 -5.26
N ALA A 249 34.01 -9.36 -6.32
CA ALA A 249 32.77 -10.06 -6.57
C ALA A 249 32.96 -11.59 -6.50
N ARG A 250 32.23 -12.25 -5.63
CA ARG A 250 31.90 -13.66 -5.72
C ARG A 250 30.50 -13.77 -6.30
N SER A 251 30.41 -14.68 -7.27
CA SER A 251 29.33 -14.93 -8.22
C SER A 251 27.89 -14.85 -7.68
N ALA A 252 27.03 -14.23 -8.48
CA ALA A 252 25.59 -14.05 -8.32
C ALA A 252 24.74 -15.36 -8.40
N ALA A 253 25.34 -16.54 -8.24
CA ALA A 253 24.64 -17.82 -8.37
C ALA A 253 23.82 -18.26 -7.14
N GLY A 254 23.92 -17.54 -6.01
CA GLY A 254 23.26 -17.96 -4.76
C GLY A 254 21.80 -17.48 -4.58
N TRP A 255 21.40 -16.41 -5.24
CA TRP A 255 20.11 -15.76 -4.97
C TRP A 255 18.92 -16.36 -5.74
N ALA A 256 19.19 -17.00 -6.88
CA ALA A 256 18.15 -17.65 -7.68
C ALA A 256 17.51 -18.88 -7.00
N ARG A 257 18.23 -19.52 -6.07
CA ARG A 257 17.76 -20.77 -5.41
C ARG A 257 16.73 -20.55 -4.31
N HIS A 258 16.75 -19.42 -3.59
CA HIS A 258 15.81 -19.19 -2.50
C HIS A 258 14.42 -18.75 -2.99
N TRP A 259 14.34 -18.07 -4.12
CA TRP A 259 13.08 -17.62 -4.68
C TRP A 259 12.26 -18.76 -5.33
N TRP A 260 12.92 -19.77 -5.85
CA TRP A 260 12.24 -20.96 -6.42
C TRP A 260 11.47 -21.76 -5.36
N CYS A 261 12.00 -21.90 -4.17
CA CYS A 261 11.34 -22.63 -3.08
C CYS A 261 10.05 -21.93 -2.58
N PHE A 262 10.03 -20.61 -2.52
CA PHE A 262 8.86 -19.88 -1.99
C PHE A 262 7.64 -19.95 -2.93
N CYS A 263 7.86 -19.85 -4.24
CA CYS A 263 6.79 -19.98 -5.23
C CYS A 263 6.23 -21.39 -5.31
N CYS A 264 7.08 -22.42 -5.19
CA CYS A 264 6.63 -23.82 -5.17
C CYS A 264 5.81 -24.16 -3.90
N TRP A 265 6.18 -23.59 -2.74
CA TRP A 265 5.47 -23.84 -1.48
C TRP A 265 4.05 -23.23 -1.47
N HIS A 266 3.90 -22.03 -1.98
CA HIS A 266 2.58 -21.36 -2.07
C HIS A 266 1.64 -22.07 -3.05
N TRP A 267 2.18 -22.62 -4.14
CA TRP A 267 1.41 -23.35 -5.16
C TRP A 267 0.98 -24.75 -4.71
N GLN A 268 1.80 -25.46 -3.93
CA GLN A 268 1.43 -26.76 -3.40
C GLN A 268 0.27 -26.67 -2.39
N HIS A 269 0.18 -25.56 -1.65
CA HIS A 269 -0.94 -25.31 -0.75
C HIS A 269 -2.27 -25.11 -1.51
N TRP A 270 -2.21 -24.50 -2.69
CA TRP A 270 -3.39 -24.25 -3.56
C TRP A 270 -3.88 -25.52 -4.26
N LEU A 271 -2.98 -26.39 -4.68
CA LEU A 271 -3.33 -27.68 -5.33
C LEU A 271 -3.97 -28.69 -4.38
N ARG A 272 -3.68 -28.60 -3.08
CA ARG A 272 -4.33 -29.44 -2.05
C ARG A 272 -5.79 -29.06 -1.77
N ALA A 273 -6.20 -27.85 -2.12
CA ALA A 273 -7.59 -27.38 -1.95
C ALA A 273 -8.57 -27.88 -3.03
N GLY A 274 -8.13 -28.69 -3.99
CA GLY A 274 -9.00 -29.48 -4.87
C GLY A 274 -9.85 -28.72 -5.90
N THR A 275 -9.57 -27.44 -6.17
CA THR A 275 -10.51 -26.55 -6.87
C THR A 275 -10.22 -26.27 -8.35
N ILE A 276 -9.20 -26.87 -8.98
CA ILE A 276 -8.93 -26.64 -10.42
C ILE A 276 -8.69 -27.95 -11.18
N PRO A 277 -9.43 -28.23 -12.29
CA PRO A 277 -9.18 -29.37 -13.15
C PRO A 277 -7.82 -29.26 -13.86
N ALA A 278 -7.11 -30.40 -13.96
CA ALA A 278 -5.75 -30.48 -14.51
C ALA A 278 -5.59 -30.04 -16.00
N ALA A 279 -6.68 -29.74 -16.69
CA ALA A 279 -6.70 -29.33 -18.11
C ALA A 279 -6.30 -27.85 -18.34
N ILE A 280 -6.26 -27.01 -17.32
CA ILE A 280 -6.04 -25.55 -17.46
C ILE A 280 -4.65 -25.11 -17.00
N LEU A 281 -3.69 -26.01 -16.87
CA LEU A 281 -2.33 -25.68 -16.42
C LEU A 281 -1.51 -25.10 -17.59
N PRO A 282 -0.86 -23.92 -17.40
CA PRO A 282 0.00 -23.32 -18.42
C PRO A 282 1.23 -24.18 -18.71
N PRO A 283 1.79 -24.10 -19.94
CA PRO A 283 2.86 -25.02 -20.43
C PRO A 283 4.13 -25.03 -19.56
N CYS A 284 4.47 -23.96 -18.87
CA CYS A 284 5.63 -23.88 -17.98
C CYS A 284 5.54 -24.84 -16.77
N LEU A 285 4.34 -25.18 -16.30
CA LEU A 285 4.13 -26.08 -15.16
C LEU A 285 4.23 -27.56 -15.55
N LYS A 286 3.95 -27.91 -16.81
CA LYS A 286 4.14 -29.27 -17.32
C LYS A 286 5.63 -29.65 -17.33
N SER A 287 6.52 -28.70 -17.67
CA SER A 287 7.96 -28.86 -17.64
C SER A 287 8.53 -28.98 -16.21
N CYS A 288 7.97 -28.23 -15.24
CA CYS A 288 8.38 -28.32 -13.83
C CYS A 288 8.00 -29.67 -13.21
N ARG A 289 6.85 -30.25 -13.56
CA ARG A 289 6.44 -31.57 -13.08
C ARG A 289 7.37 -32.69 -13.59
N ALA A 290 7.81 -32.60 -14.85
CA ALA A 290 8.74 -33.55 -15.42
C ALA A 290 10.17 -33.45 -14.82
N LEU A 291 10.59 -32.24 -14.42
CA LEU A 291 11.88 -32.01 -13.77
C LEU A 291 11.85 -32.45 -12.29
N ALA A 292 10.75 -32.25 -11.59
CA ALA A 292 10.57 -32.69 -10.21
C ALA A 292 10.56 -34.23 -10.11
N GLN A 293 9.95 -34.92 -11.06
CA GLN A 293 9.95 -36.40 -11.11
C GLN A 293 11.34 -37.01 -11.45
N LYS A 294 12.18 -36.28 -12.19
CA LYS A 294 13.55 -36.71 -12.49
C LYS A 294 14.53 -36.42 -11.34
N ALA A 295 14.23 -35.48 -10.44
CA ALA A 295 15.13 -35.08 -9.37
C ALA A 295 14.94 -35.90 -8.07
N CYS A 296 13.78 -36.53 -7.86
CA CYS A 296 13.49 -37.36 -6.68
C CYS A 296 12.62 -38.57 -7.08
N PRO A 297 13.20 -39.72 -7.36
CA PRO A 297 12.47 -40.90 -7.87
C PRO A 297 11.74 -41.74 -6.81
N THR A 298 11.75 -41.41 -5.53
CA THR A 298 11.09 -42.21 -4.48
C THR A 298 10.24 -41.34 -3.55
N PRO A 299 8.93 -41.63 -3.43
CA PRO A 299 8.08 -41.04 -2.37
C PRO A 299 8.27 -41.88 -1.10
N GLY A 300 9.20 -41.47 -0.24
CA GLY A 300 9.42 -42.04 1.08
C GLY A 300 9.80 -40.94 2.04
N GLN A 301 9.22 -40.97 3.25
CA GLN A 301 9.57 -40.08 4.33
C GLN A 301 11.07 -40.10 4.60
N GLY A 302 11.77 -39.01 4.29
CA GLY A 302 13.20 -38.89 4.54
C GLY A 302 13.70 -37.48 4.28
N TRP A 303 14.86 -37.17 4.83
CA TRP A 303 15.53 -35.91 4.66
C TRP A 303 16.23 -35.83 3.29
N CYS A 304 15.98 -34.77 2.54
CA CYS A 304 16.66 -34.53 1.26
C CYS A 304 17.78 -33.51 1.47
N GLU A 305 19.03 -34.01 1.46
CA GLU A 305 20.23 -33.18 1.63
C GLU A 305 20.40 -32.09 0.55
N ARG A 306 19.80 -32.24 -0.62
CA ARG A 306 19.86 -31.22 -1.69
C ARG A 306 18.89 -30.06 -1.51
N CYS A 307 17.82 -30.25 -0.74
CA CYS A 307 16.78 -29.23 -0.53
C CYS A 307 16.76 -28.71 0.89
N GLY A 308 17.48 -29.28 1.83
CA GLY A 308 17.59 -28.82 3.22
C GLY A 308 16.29 -28.88 4.02
N GLY A 309 15.34 -29.80 3.68
CA GLY A 309 14.06 -29.91 4.38
C GLY A 309 13.43 -31.29 4.31
N TYR A 310 12.51 -31.58 5.23
CA TYR A 310 11.68 -32.81 5.22
C TYR A 310 10.62 -32.71 4.12
N LEU A 311 10.50 -33.79 3.34
CA LEU A 311 9.37 -33.99 2.42
C LEU A 311 8.29 -34.78 3.15
N PRO A 312 6.99 -34.40 3.05
CA PRO A 312 5.89 -35.11 3.65
C PRO A 312 5.59 -36.44 2.97
#